data_4928ef5e6535945ab154d02247eb419b
#
_entry.id   4928ef5e6535945ab154d02247eb419b
#
_cell.length_a   1.000
_cell.length_b   1.000
_cell.length_c   1.000
_cell.angle_alpha   90.00
_cell.angle_beta   90.00
_cell.angle_gamma   90.00
#
_symmetry.space_group_name_H-M   'P 1'
#
loop_
_entity.id
_entity.type
_entity.pdbx_description
1 polymer ?
#
loop_
_entity_poly.entity_id
_entity_poly.type
_entity_poly.pdbx_seq_one_letter_code
_entity_poly.pdbx_strand_id
1 'polypeptide(L)'
;MRATTHAGRAHAGRARVHGRRPASRASRARLVRATSTEEETPERILRVSRNTTFEGLKAARRVELEKARASDDEAREAKIEWAYDALIEQSRTFFEDAVEREETAQTRFMLGNFYESLEKFDDAEREYRRALDLGVSADAANNLAMLLQRRGALDEAEAYYLKALEVNEDDVDVLFNWATLKLNERGDLDATRILIEKIVTIQPELRKHPLVKALRGDDDEDDDDEPFVPPI
;
A
#
# COMPACT_ATOMS: atom_id res chain seq x y z
N MET A 1 -58.28 40.06 -50.02
CA MET A 1 -56.84 40.31 -50.02
C MET A 1 -56.28 39.81 -48.71
N ARG A 2 -55.62 38.69 -48.73
CA ARG A 2 -55.03 38.03 -47.52
C ARG A 2 -53.48 38.11 -47.63
N ALA A 3 -52.87 38.77 -46.71
CA ALA A 3 -51.41 38.78 -46.56
C ALA A 3 -51.00 37.72 -45.53
N THR A 4 -50.20 36.74 -45.97
CA THR A 4 -49.59 35.69 -45.13
C THR A 4 -48.18 36.12 -44.84
N THR A 5 -47.91 36.40 -43.57
CA THR A 5 -46.57 36.63 -43.07
C THR A 5 -45.87 35.29 -42.64
N HIS A 6 -44.79 34.95 -43.31
CA HIS A 6 -43.92 33.83 -42.92
C HIS A 6 -42.97 34.28 -41.85
N ALA A 7 -43.08 33.65 -40.65
CA ALA A 7 -42.11 33.76 -39.56
C ALA A 7 -40.98 32.78 -39.78
N GLY A 8 -39.77 33.28 -40.02
CA GLY A 8 -38.55 32.49 -40.10
C GLY A 8 -38.15 31.99 -38.73
N ARG A 9 -38.01 30.67 -38.58
CA ARG A 9 -37.46 29.99 -37.42
C ARG A 9 -35.94 29.94 -37.54
N ALA A 10 -35.24 30.69 -36.70
CA ALA A 10 -33.79 30.57 -36.53
C ALA A 10 -33.46 29.27 -35.79
N HIS A 11 -32.80 28.34 -36.45
CA HIS A 11 -32.19 27.17 -35.79
C HIS A 11 -30.88 27.58 -35.15
N ALA A 12 -30.86 27.70 -33.82
CA ALA A 12 -29.65 27.80 -33.05
C ALA A 12 -28.91 26.42 -33.08
N GLY A 13 -27.85 26.35 -33.86
CA GLY A 13 -26.96 25.20 -33.88
C GLY A 13 -26.27 25.05 -32.54
N ARG A 14 -26.63 24.04 -31.73
CA ARG A 14 -25.86 23.62 -30.59
C ARG A 14 -24.56 23.00 -31.10
N ALA A 15 -23.44 23.70 -30.90
CA ALA A 15 -22.10 23.12 -31.04
C ALA A 15 -21.96 21.97 -30.06
N ARG A 16 -21.92 20.75 -30.56
CA ARG A 16 -21.50 19.56 -29.77
C ARG A 16 -20.03 19.72 -29.47
N VAL A 17 -19.71 20.05 -28.22
CA VAL A 17 -18.38 19.87 -27.65
C VAL A 17 -18.10 18.37 -27.63
N HIS A 18 -17.36 17.89 -28.61
CA HIS A 18 -16.84 16.52 -28.59
C HIS A 18 -15.82 16.43 -27.47
N GLY A 19 -16.27 15.99 -26.29
CA GLY A 19 -15.36 15.56 -25.23
C GLY A 19 -14.44 14.49 -25.80
N ARG A 20 -13.16 14.81 -25.94
CA ARG A 20 -12.13 13.84 -26.32
C ARG A 20 -12.16 12.72 -25.26
N ARG A 21 -12.49 11.50 -25.66
CA ARG A 21 -12.34 10.32 -24.81
C ARG A 21 -10.86 10.19 -24.44
N PRO A 22 -10.51 9.99 -23.17
CA PRO A 22 -9.12 9.76 -22.80
C PRO A 22 -8.59 8.57 -23.61
N ALA A 23 -7.41 8.73 -24.19
CA ALA A 23 -6.78 7.70 -24.99
C ALA A 23 -6.62 6.43 -24.13
N SER A 24 -6.91 5.26 -24.71
CA SER A 24 -6.77 3.99 -24.00
C SER A 24 -5.30 3.76 -23.58
N ARG A 25 -5.08 3.00 -22.50
CA ARG A 25 -3.72 2.65 -21.99
C ARG A 25 -2.81 2.12 -23.12
N ALA A 26 -3.36 1.32 -24.04
CA ALA A 26 -2.65 0.80 -25.21
C ALA A 26 -2.28 1.89 -26.25
N SER A 27 -3.11 2.92 -26.43
CA SER A 27 -2.84 4.03 -27.34
C SER A 27 -1.75 4.95 -26.77
N ARG A 28 -1.73 5.18 -25.45
CA ARG A 28 -0.67 5.94 -24.76
C ARG A 28 0.67 5.22 -24.86
N ALA A 29 0.71 3.90 -24.62
CA ALA A 29 1.92 3.10 -24.74
C ALA A 29 2.50 3.09 -26.17
N ARG A 30 1.66 3.08 -27.21
CA ARG A 30 2.10 3.19 -28.60
C ARG A 30 2.72 4.54 -28.93
N LEU A 31 2.12 5.63 -28.45
CA LEU A 31 2.62 6.99 -28.71
C LEU A 31 4.00 7.20 -28.08
N VAL A 32 4.20 6.70 -26.85
CA VAL A 32 5.46 6.85 -26.12
C VAL A 32 6.59 6.02 -26.74
N ARG A 33 6.29 4.78 -27.22
CA ARG A 33 7.29 3.96 -27.91
C ARG A 33 7.79 4.58 -29.22
N ALA A 34 6.96 5.39 -29.89
CA ALA A 34 7.33 6.02 -31.17
C ALA A 34 8.19 7.29 -31.02
N THR A 35 8.29 7.85 -29.79
CA THR A 35 9.00 9.11 -29.53
C THR A 35 10.19 8.99 -28.57
N SER A 36 10.42 7.83 -27.94
CA SER A 36 11.57 7.62 -27.06
C SER A 36 12.83 7.39 -27.91
N THR A 37 13.77 8.30 -27.83
CA THR A 37 15.16 8.10 -28.26
C THR A 37 15.81 7.09 -27.32
N GLU A 38 16.77 6.29 -27.79
CA GLU A 38 17.47 5.21 -27.07
C GLU A 38 18.09 5.63 -25.71
N GLU A 39 18.07 6.91 -25.36
CA GLU A 39 18.64 7.47 -24.13
C GLU A 39 17.65 7.68 -22.96
N GLU A 40 16.34 7.57 -23.18
CA GLU A 40 15.33 7.81 -22.12
C GLU A 40 14.88 6.50 -21.49
N THR A 41 15.61 6.02 -20.47
CA THR A 41 15.15 4.87 -19.67
C THR A 41 14.04 5.28 -18.69
N PRO A 42 13.18 4.33 -18.25
CA PRO A 42 12.15 4.61 -17.25
C PRO A 42 12.70 5.26 -15.97
N GLU A 43 13.87 4.80 -15.48
CA GLU A 43 14.53 5.35 -14.29
C GLU A 43 14.95 6.81 -14.48
N ARG A 44 15.43 7.18 -15.67
CA ARG A 44 15.80 8.57 -16.00
C ARG A 44 14.58 9.47 -16.09
N ILE A 45 13.49 8.99 -16.68
CA ILE A 45 12.24 9.75 -16.79
C ILE A 45 11.69 10.09 -15.41
N LEU A 46 11.69 9.10 -14.48
CA LEU A 46 11.23 9.27 -13.12
C LEU A 46 12.30 9.82 -12.16
N ARG A 47 13.56 9.97 -12.63
CA ARG A 47 14.70 10.41 -11.82
C ARG A 47 14.93 9.55 -10.58
N VAL A 48 14.80 8.25 -10.73
CA VAL A 48 14.98 7.26 -9.68
C VAL A 48 16.22 6.39 -9.95
N SER A 49 16.75 5.77 -8.89
CA SER A 49 17.78 4.75 -8.99
C SER A 49 17.17 3.36 -9.14
N ARG A 50 17.98 2.37 -9.56
CA ARG A 50 17.55 0.98 -9.66
C ARG A 50 17.13 0.37 -8.30
N ASN A 51 17.60 0.94 -7.20
CA ASN A 51 17.31 0.49 -5.84
C ASN A 51 16.24 1.34 -5.15
N THR A 52 15.49 2.14 -5.91
CA THR A 52 14.42 2.96 -5.35
C THR A 52 13.30 2.06 -4.85
N THR A 53 12.88 2.28 -3.61
CA THR A 53 11.76 1.56 -3.03
C THR A 53 10.46 1.87 -3.78
N PHE A 54 9.46 1.01 -3.62
CA PHE A 54 8.17 1.20 -4.26
C PHE A 54 7.49 2.53 -3.87
N GLU A 55 7.56 2.90 -2.58
CA GLU A 55 7.06 4.20 -2.11
C GLU A 55 7.86 5.38 -2.71
N GLY A 56 9.18 5.22 -2.85
CA GLY A 56 10.01 6.18 -3.56
C GLY A 56 9.62 6.33 -5.03
N LEU A 57 9.24 5.23 -5.68
CA LEU A 57 8.75 5.23 -7.06
C LEU A 57 7.40 5.95 -7.22
N LYS A 58 6.45 5.70 -6.29
CA LYS A 58 5.17 6.43 -6.22
C LYS A 58 5.40 7.93 -6.00
N ALA A 59 6.29 8.28 -5.07
CA ALA A 59 6.62 9.67 -4.77
C ALA A 59 7.26 10.38 -5.97
N ALA A 60 8.21 9.73 -6.64
CA ALA A 60 8.87 10.26 -7.84
C ALA A 60 7.86 10.50 -8.98
N ARG A 61 6.99 9.52 -9.24
CA ARG A 61 5.89 9.66 -10.22
C ARG A 61 5.03 10.87 -9.90
N ARG A 62 4.59 11.04 -8.65
CA ARG A 62 3.78 12.19 -8.23
C ARG A 62 4.49 13.51 -8.51
N VAL A 63 5.75 13.65 -8.09
CA VAL A 63 6.54 14.87 -8.26
C VAL A 63 6.74 15.21 -9.75
N GLU A 64 7.08 14.24 -10.59
CA GLU A 64 7.29 14.50 -12.01
C GLU A 64 5.98 14.80 -12.75
N LEU A 65 4.84 14.18 -12.36
CA LEU A 65 3.52 14.51 -12.88
C LEU A 65 3.09 15.94 -12.52
N GLU A 66 3.33 16.38 -11.28
CA GLU A 66 3.04 17.76 -10.86
C GLU A 66 3.80 18.78 -11.71
N LYS A 67 5.10 18.53 -12.01
CA LYS A 67 5.90 19.39 -12.88
C LYS A 67 5.38 19.41 -14.33
N ALA A 68 5.01 18.25 -14.88
CA ALA A 68 4.47 18.15 -16.23
C ALA A 68 3.15 18.90 -16.37
N ARG A 69 2.26 18.78 -15.39
CA ARG A 69 0.98 19.49 -15.32
C ARG A 69 1.15 21.00 -15.17
N ALA A 70 2.10 21.44 -14.36
CA ALA A 70 2.41 22.85 -14.19
C ALA A 70 2.92 23.53 -15.49
N SER A 71 3.48 22.74 -16.42
CA SER A 71 3.94 23.19 -17.73
C SER A 71 2.98 22.86 -18.89
N ASP A 72 1.81 22.27 -18.60
CA ASP A 72 0.82 21.81 -19.60
C ASP A 72 1.42 20.85 -20.65
N ASP A 73 2.36 19.98 -20.20
CA ASP A 73 3.10 19.04 -21.05
C ASP A 73 2.48 17.64 -21.01
N GLU A 74 1.40 17.45 -21.77
CA GLU A 74 0.70 16.16 -21.89
C GLU A 74 1.63 15.01 -22.37
N ALA A 75 2.60 15.33 -23.25
CA ALA A 75 3.53 14.33 -23.77
C ALA A 75 4.47 13.83 -22.67
N ARG A 76 4.92 14.72 -21.79
CA ARG A 76 5.72 14.37 -20.62
C ARG A 76 4.91 13.57 -19.59
N GLU A 77 3.65 13.94 -19.33
CA GLU A 77 2.76 13.14 -18.46
C GLU A 77 2.65 11.69 -18.97
N ALA A 78 2.41 11.53 -20.28
CA ALA A 78 2.32 10.19 -20.87
C ALA A 78 3.61 9.38 -20.75
N LYS A 79 4.78 10.02 -20.86
CA LYS A 79 6.09 9.37 -20.65
C LYS A 79 6.29 8.96 -19.20
N ILE A 80 5.90 9.79 -18.24
CA ILE A 80 6.01 9.50 -16.81
C ILE A 80 5.15 8.29 -16.44
N GLU A 81 3.91 8.25 -16.91
CA GLU A 81 3.01 7.11 -16.67
C GLU A 81 3.55 5.82 -17.31
N TRP A 82 4.06 5.91 -18.53
CA TRP A 82 4.70 4.77 -19.18
C TRP A 82 5.93 4.29 -18.41
N ALA A 83 6.77 5.19 -17.94
CA ALA A 83 7.97 4.84 -17.20
C ALA A 83 7.64 4.15 -15.86
N TYR A 84 6.63 4.65 -15.17
CA TYR A 84 6.13 4.04 -13.94
C TYR A 84 5.59 2.62 -14.21
N ASP A 85 4.71 2.47 -15.21
CA ASP A 85 4.14 1.16 -15.57
C ASP A 85 5.25 0.17 -16.01
N ALA A 86 6.30 0.63 -16.70
CA ALA A 86 7.41 -0.21 -17.13
C ALA A 86 8.24 -0.73 -15.94
N LEU A 87 8.51 0.12 -14.93
CA LEU A 87 9.24 -0.30 -13.74
C LEU A 87 8.41 -1.25 -12.85
N ILE A 88 7.10 -1.03 -12.76
CA ILE A 88 6.18 -1.96 -12.06
C ILE A 88 6.18 -3.32 -12.75
N GLU A 89 6.08 -3.34 -14.07
CA GLU A 89 6.09 -4.58 -14.85
C GLU A 89 7.42 -5.33 -14.72
N GLN A 90 8.54 -4.61 -14.74
CA GLN A 90 9.87 -5.19 -14.51
C GLN A 90 9.98 -5.81 -13.12
N SER A 91 9.48 -5.11 -12.09
CA SER A 91 9.47 -5.62 -10.72
C SER A 91 8.58 -6.84 -10.58
N ARG A 92 7.39 -6.84 -11.20
CA ARG A 92 6.50 -7.98 -11.22
C ARG A 92 7.17 -9.22 -11.81
N THR A 93 7.75 -9.07 -13.01
CA THR A 93 8.47 -10.16 -13.68
C THR A 93 9.61 -10.70 -12.81
N PHE A 94 10.36 -9.81 -12.13
CA PHE A 94 11.43 -10.23 -11.23
C PHE A 94 10.94 -11.13 -10.09
N PHE A 95 9.82 -10.78 -9.42
CA PHE A 95 9.29 -11.59 -8.32
C PHE A 95 8.62 -12.87 -8.82
N GLU A 96 7.88 -12.83 -9.94
CA GLU A 96 7.27 -14.01 -10.57
C GLU A 96 8.36 -15.00 -11.01
N ASP A 97 9.42 -14.54 -11.67
CA ASP A 97 10.57 -15.36 -12.06
C ASP A 97 11.31 -15.96 -10.84
N ALA A 98 11.35 -15.24 -9.72
CA ALA A 98 11.96 -15.77 -8.50
C ALA A 98 11.16 -16.95 -7.95
N VAL A 99 9.83 -16.87 -7.98
CA VAL A 99 8.94 -17.97 -7.60
C VAL A 99 9.04 -19.14 -8.59
N GLU A 100 9.11 -18.88 -9.90
CA GLU A 100 9.26 -19.94 -10.91
C GLU A 100 10.58 -20.71 -10.79
N ARG A 101 11.67 -20.00 -10.43
CA ARG A 101 12.98 -20.65 -10.22
C ARG A 101 13.02 -21.50 -8.95
N GLU A 102 12.45 -20.99 -7.87
CA GLU A 102 12.41 -21.68 -6.59
C GLU A 102 11.19 -21.21 -5.79
N GLU A 103 10.15 -22.05 -5.76
CA GLU A 103 8.96 -21.79 -4.98
C GLU A 103 9.21 -22.09 -3.50
N THR A 104 9.47 -21.04 -2.72
CA THR A 104 9.68 -21.11 -1.28
C THR A 104 8.69 -20.19 -0.55
N ALA A 105 8.56 -20.38 0.77
CA ALA A 105 7.80 -19.45 1.61
C ALA A 105 8.30 -18.01 1.44
N GLN A 106 9.62 -17.83 1.34
CA GLN A 106 10.24 -16.51 1.18
C GLN A 106 9.92 -15.86 -0.16
N THR A 107 10.04 -16.59 -1.29
CA THR A 107 9.75 -16.03 -2.61
C THR A 107 8.27 -15.67 -2.76
N ARG A 108 7.37 -16.49 -2.21
CA ARG A 108 5.93 -16.20 -2.16
C ARG A 108 5.61 -15.00 -1.26
N PHE A 109 6.24 -14.89 -0.09
CA PHE A 109 6.11 -13.74 0.79
C PHE A 109 6.55 -12.44 0.10
N MET A 110 7.72 -12.46 -0.59
CA MET A 110 8.19 -11.28 -1.34
C MET A 110 7.23 -10.86 -2.44
N LEU A 111 6.65 -11.81 -3.17
CA LEU A 111 5.63 -11.54 -4.19
C LEU A 111 4.35 -10.99 -3.57
N GLY A 112 3.95 -11.50 -2.40
CA GLY A 112 2.83 -10.97 -1.62
C GLY A 112 3.03 -9.51 -1.23
N ASN A 113 4.19 -9.16 -0.68
CA ASN A 113 4.57 -7.78 -0.34
C ASN A 113 4.55 -6.86 -1.58
N PHE A 114 5.02 -7.36 -2.73
CA PHE A 114 4.95 -6.62 -3.98
C PHE A 114 3.50 -6.32 -4.38
N TYR A 115 2.61 -7.31 -4.33
CA TYR A 115 1.19 -7.10 -4.64
C TYR A 115 0.50 -6.18 -3.63
N GLU A 116 0.82 -6.29 -2.35
CA GLU A 116 0.29 -5.39 -1.31
C GLU A 116 0.71 -3.94 -1.58
N SER A 117 1.96 -3.70 -1.93
CA SER A 117 2.47 -2.37 -2.28
C SER A 117 1.76 -1.75 -3.49
N LEU A 118 1.20 -2.59 -4.38
CA LEU A 118 0.34 -2.20 -5.50
C LEU A 118 -1.14 -2.07 -5.11
N GLU A 119 -1.48 -2.26 -3.83
CA GLU A 119 -2.86 -2.31 -3.34
C GLU A 119 -3.71 -3.42 -3.98
N LYS A 120 -3.04 -4.46 -4.52
CA LYS A 120 -3.67 -5.66 -5.06
C LYS A 120 -3.86 -6.69 -3.94
N PHE A 121 -4.75 -6.36 -3.02
CA PHE A 121 -4.90 -7.09 -1.76
C PHE A 121 -5.35 -8.56 -1.94
N ASP A 122 -6.13 -8.87 -2.98
CA ASP A 122 -6.54 -10.26 -3.28
C ASP A 122 -5.35 -11.10 -3.75
N ASP A 123 -4.49 -10.51 -4.57
CA ASP A 123 -3.27 -11.18 -5.03
C ASP A 123 -2.28 -11.34 -3.88
N ALA A 124 -2.10 -10.31 -3.04
CA ALA A 124 -1.23 -10.37 -1.86
C ALA A 124 -1.69 -11.46 -0.88
N GLU A 125 -2.99 -11.52 -0.57
CA GLU A 125 -3.56 -12.55 0.31
C GLU A 125 -3.27 -13.96 -0.22
N ARG A 126 -3.49 -14.20 -1.51
CA ARG A 126 -3.20 -15.50 -2.13
C ARG A 126 -1.74 -15.90 -1.97
N GLU A 127 -0.82 -14.97 -2.20
CA GLU A 127 0.61 -15.24 -2.09
C GLU A 127 1.05 -15.45 -0.63
N TYR A 128 0.51 -14.70 0.33
CA TYR A 128 0.79 -14.92 1.76
C TYR A 128 0.26 -16.28 2.24
N ARG A 129 -0.96 -16.68 1.86
CA ARG A 129 -1.50 -18.00 2.17
C ARG A 129 -0.60 -19.09 1.59
N ARG A 130 -0.17 -18.92 0.33
CA ARG A 130 0.73 -19.87 -0.32
C ARG A 130 2.10 -19.93 0.37
N ALA A 131 2.63 -18.79 0.82
CA ALA A 131 3.86 -18.76 1.61
C ALA A 131 3.72 -19.61 2.90
N LEU A 132 2.60 -19.47 3.59
CA LEU A 132 2.31 -20.22 4.82
C LEU A 132 2.06 -21.73 4.59
N ASP A 133 1.57 -22.12 3.41
CA ASP A 133 1.45 -23.53 3.02
C ASP A 133 2.84 -24.19 2.80
N LEU A 134 3.82 -23.41 2.34
CA LEU A 134 5.18 -23.88 2.05
C LEU A 134 6.08 -23.87 3.27
N GLY A 135 5.76 -23.09 4.27
CA GLY A 135 6.54 -23.03 5.51
C GLY A 135 6.01 -21.98 6.49
N VAL A 136 6.38 -22.12 7.73
CA VAL A 136 5.97 -21.20 8.78
C VAL A 136 6.78 -19.90 8.66
N SER A 137 6.09 -18.77 8.54
CA SER A 137 6.67 -17.43 8.47
C SER A 137 5.86 -16.49 9.35
N ALA A 138 6.48 -15.93 10.40
CA ALA A 138 5.83 -14.93 11.25
C ALA A 138 5.40 -13.71 10.43
N ASP A 139 6.29 -13.22 9.55
CA ASP A 139 6.00 -12.05 8.72
C ASP A 139 4.81 -12.28 7.77
N ALA A 140 4.76 -13.45 7.11
CA ALA A 140 3.64 -13.77 6.21
C ALA A 140 2.31 -13.90 6.98
N ALA A 141 2.34 -14.49 8.18
CA ALA A 141 1.17 -14.59 9.03
C ALA A 141 0.71 -13.22 9.54
N ASN A 142 1.63 -12.37 9.98
CA ASN A 142 1.34 -11.00 10.41
C ASN A 142 0.73 -10.16 9.26
N ASN A 143 1.35 -10.17 8.09
CA ASN A 143 0.85 -9.39 6.95
C ASN A 143 -0.51 -9.89 6.46
N LEU A 144 -0.72 -11.20 6.46
CA LEU A 144 -2.04 -11.78 6.16
C LEU A 144 -3.09 -11.36 7.19
N ALA A 145 -2.74 -11.38 8.49
CA ALA A 145 -3.63 -10.92 9.56
C ALA A 145 -4.04 -9.44 9.37
N MET A 146 -3.08 -8.57 9.03
CA MET A 146 -3.35 -7.17 8.74
C MET A 146 -4.29 -6.98 7.53
N LEU A 147 -4.10 -7.75 6.46
CA LEU A 147 -5.01 -7.71 5.31
C LEU A 147 -6.43 -8.17 5.67
N LEU A 148 -6.56 -9.24 6.44
CA LEU A 148 -7.83 -9.77 6.90
C LEU A 148 -8.54 -8.79 7.85
N GLN A 149 -7.80 -8.15 8.75
CA GLN A 149 -8.32 -7.09 9.61
C GLN A 149 -8.90 -5.94 8.78
N ARG A 150 -8.18 -5.46 7.77
CA ARG A 150 -8.67 -4.39 6.85
C ARG A 150 -9.95 -4.77 6.10
N ARG A 151 -10.20 -6.07 5.90
CA ARG A 151 -11.43 -6.60 5.29
C ARG A 151 -12.55 -6.88 6.30
N GLY A 152 -12.30 -6.69 7.59
CA GLY A 152 -13.25 -7.01 8.66
C GLY A 152 -13.36 -8.51 9.00
N ALA A 153 -12.47 -9.36 8.49
CA ALA A 153 -12.39 -10.78 8.82
C ALA A 153 -11.62 -10.97 10.13
N LEU A 154 -12.16 -10.42 11.22
CA LEU A 154 -11.45 -10.20 12.49
C LEU A 154 -11.05 -11.49 13.19
N ASP A 155 -11.91 -12.53 13.18
CA ASP A 155 -11.61 -13.82 13.83
C ASP A 155 -10.45 -14.54 13.11
N GLU A 156 -10.45 -14.46 11.78
CA GLU A 156 -9.38 -15.04 10.98
C GLU A 156 -8.07 -14.24 11.14
N ALA A 157 -8.13 -12.90 11.18
CA ALA A 157 -6.99 -12.04 11.46
C ALA A 157 -6.34 -12.40 12.81
N GLU A 158 -7.15 -12.54 13.85
CA GLU A 158 -6.67 -12.93 15.17
C GLU A 158 -5.97 -14.29 15.16
N ALA A 159 -6.53 -15.27 14.47
CA ALA A 159 -5.91 -16.60 14.34
C ALA A 159 -4.52 -16.52 13.66
N TYR A 160 -4.35 -15.63 12.68
CA TYR A 160 -3.05 -15.44 12.02
C TYR A 160 -2.06 -14.64 12.87
N TYR A 161 -2.49 -13.67 13.70
CA TYR A 161 -1.61 -13.05 14.67
C TYR A 161 -1.09 -14.07 15.68
N LEU A 162 -1.96 -14.93 16.21
CA LEU A 162 -1.54 -16.02 17.10
C LEU A 162 -0.55 -16.95 16.41
N LYS A 163 -0.79 -17.32 15.15
CA LYS A 163 0.13 -18.15 14.37
C LYS A 163 1.50 -17.49 14.16
N ALA A 164 1.56 -16.17 13.99
CA ALA A 164 2.81 -15.43 13.93
C ALA A 164 3.57 -15.49 15.27
N LEU A 165 2.86 -15.35 16.39
CA LEU A 165 3.42 -15.44 17.74
C LEU A 165 3.84 -16.86 18.15
N GLU A 166 3.30 -17.92 17.52
CA GLU A 166 3.84 -19.29 17.69
C GLU A 166 5.29 -19.42 17.20
N VAL A 167 5.70 -18.58 16.23
CA VAL A 167 7.10 -18.56 15.72
C VAL A 167 8.00 -17.71 16.61
N ASN A 168 7.52 -16.56 17.03
CA ASN A 168 8.21 -15.63 17.91
C ASN A 168 7.19 -14.97 18.84
N GLU A 169 7.10 -15.50 20.07
CA GLU A 169 6.11 -15.04 21.06
C GLU A 169 6.34 -13.60 21.54
N ASP A 170 7.54 -13.09 21.35
CA ASP A 170 7.98 -11.77 21.77
C ASP A 170 8.11 -10.78 20.59
N ASP A 171 7.47 -11.08 19.46
CA ASP A 171 7.44 -10.18 18.33
C ASP A 171 6.56 -8.95 18.64
N VAL A 172 7.23 -7.84 18.92
CA VAL A 172 6.59 -6.60 19.34
C VAL A 172 5.67 -6.02 18.26
N ASP A 173 6.04 -6.15 16.98
CA ASP A 173 5.24 -5.64 15.87
C ASP A 173 3.92 -6.44 15.76
N VAL A 174 3.98 -7.76 15.89
CA VAL A 174 2.79 -8.62 15.89
C VAL A 174 1.90 -8.34 17.10
N LEU A 175 2.50 -8.26 18.30
CA LEU A 175 1.77 -7.94 19.52
C LEU A 175 1.06 -6.59 19.42
N PHE A 176 1.71 -5.60 18.82
CA PHE A 176 1.15 -4.25 18.64
C PHE A 176 -0.01 -4.25 17.64
N ASN A 177 0.14 -4.94 16.52
CA ASN A 177 -0.93 -5.09 15.52
C ASN A 177 -2.14 -5.81 16.12
N TRP A 178 -1.90 -6.86 16.90
CA TRP A 178 -2.99 -7.59 17.59
C TRP A 178 -3.65 -6.75 18.68
N ALA A 179 -2.89 -5.98 19.48
CA ALA A 179 -3.45 -5.04 20.45
C ALA A 179 -4.34 -3.99 19.77
N THR A 180 -3.91 -3.49 18.60
CA THR A 180 -4.69 -2.55 17.78
C THR A 180 -6.00 -3.17 17.30
N LEU A 181 -6.01 -4.44 16.87
CA LEU A 181 -7.23 -5.18 16.52
C LEU A 181 -8.15 -5.28 17.72
N LYS A 182 -7.64 -5.70 18.90
CA LYS A 182 -8.42 -5.84 20.13
C LYS A 182 -9.10 -4.53 20.52
N LEU A 183 -8.35 -3.42 20.45
CA LEU A 183 -8.87 -2.11 20.81
C LEU A 183 -9.89 -1.59 19.79
N ASN A 184 -9.45 -1.40 18.54
CA ASN A 184 -10.21 -0.62 17.57
C ASN A 184 -11.42 -1.36 17.01
N GLU A 185 -11.27 -2.67 16.82
CA GLU A 185 -12.30 -3.46 16.15
C GLU A 185 -13.21 -4.20 17.12
N ARG A 186 -12.71 -4.52 18.32
CA ARG A 186 -13.46 -5.28 19.30
C ARG A 186 -13.80 -4.51 20.56
N GLY A 187 -13.16 -3.36 20.81
CA GLY A 187 -13.33 -2.58 22.03
C GLY A 187 -12.89 -3.34 23.30
N ASP A 188 -12.01 -4.35 23.14
CA ASP A 188 -11.53 -5.19 24.23
C ASP A 188 -10.35 -4.54 24.94
N LEU A 189 -10.66 -3.64 25.86
CA LEU A 189 -9.67 -2.89 26.63
C LEU A 189 -8.79 -3.78 27.52
N ASP A 190 -9.35 -4.85 28.08
CA ASP A 190 -8.62 -5.74 29.00
C ASP A 190 -7.57 -6.54 28.23
N ALA A 191 -7.93 -7.16 27.10
CA ALA A 191 -6.97 -7.83 26.24
C ALA A 191 -5.92 -6.87 25.70
N THR A 192 -6.32 -5.66 25.31
CA THR A 192 -5.39 -4.61 24.83
C THR A 192 -4.36 -4.28 25.90
N ARG A 193 -4.79 -4.06 27.14
CA ARG A 193 -3.89 -3.74 28.26
C ARG A 193 -2.87 -4.86 28.52
N ILE A 194 -3.32 -6.12 28.52
CA ILE A 194 -2.44 -7.29 28.70
C ILE A 194 -1.35 -7.32 27.61
N LEU A 195 -1.71 -7.11 26.35
CA LEU A 195 -0.76 -7.09 25.23
C LEU A 195 0.24 -5.92 25.34
N ILE A 196 -0.25 -4.75 25.72
CA ILE A 196 0.60 -3.56 25.91
C ILE A 196 1.58 -3.76 27.08
N GLU A 197 1.15 -4.36 28.20
CA GLU A 197 2.06 -4.67 29.31
C GLU A 197 3.14 -5.68 28.87
N LYS A 198 2.78 -6.67 28.06
CA LYS A 198 3.78 -7.59 27.47
C LYS A 198 4.77 -6.84 26.59
N ILE A 199 4.31 -5.95 25.70
CA ILE A 199 5.17 -5.10 24.85
C ILE A 199 6.14 -4.27 25.70
N VAL A 200 5.66 -3.59 26.74
CA VAL A 200 6.48 -2.77 27.63
C VAL A 200 7.47 -3.61 28.44
N THR A 201 7.12 -4.86 28.74
CA THR A 201 8.05 -5.79 29.41
C THR A 201 9.20 -6.20 28.48
N ILE A 202 8.93 -6.42 27.20
CA ILE A 202 9.94 -6.77 26.18
C ILE A 202 10.79 -5.56 25.82
N GLN A 203 10.15 -4.38 25.61
CA GLN A 203 10.78 -3.13 25.22
C GLN A 203 10.36 -1.99 26.17
N PRO A 204 11.04 -1.83 27.32
CA PRO A 204 10.66 -0.84 28.33
C PRO A 204 10.69 0.61 27.85
N GLU A 205 11.51 0.92 26.83
CA GLU A 205 11.57 2.23 26.20
C GLU A 205 10.24 2.68 25.56
N LEU A 206 9.41 1.71 25.15
CA LEU A 206 8.10 2.00 24.57
C LEU A 206 7.07 2.49 25.59
N ARG A 207 7.36 2.40 26.90
CA ARG A 207 6.48 2.92 27.97
C ARG A 207 6.13 4.40 27.74
N LYS A 208 7.10 5.19 27.29
CA LYS A 208 6.93 6.64 27.04
C LYS A 208 6.33 6.95 25.66
N HIS A 209 6.12 5.94 24.83
CA HIS A 209 5.53 6.14 23.51
C HIS A 209 4.06 6.61 23.62
N PRO A 210 3.65 7.72 22.95
CA PRO A 210 2.32 8.31 23.12
C PRO A 210 1.17 7.33 22.94
N LEU A 211 1.29 6.44 21.96
CA LEU A 211 0.28 5.43 21.68
C LEU A 211 0.19 4.36 22.78
N VAL A 212 1.32 3.96 23.36
CA VAL A 212 1.36 3.03 24.51
C VAL A 212 0.74 3.66 25.72
N LYS A 213 1.03 4.92 26.03
CA LYS A 213 0.39 5.67 27.11
C LYS A 213 -1.14 5.74 26.94
N ALA A 214 -1.59 6.13 25.73
CA ALA A 214 -3.02 6.19 25.43
C ALA A 214 -3.71 4.84 25.56
N LEU A 215 -3.07 3.73 25.17
CA LEU A 215 -3.61 2.36 25.25
C LEU A 215 -3.61 1.79 26.69
N ARG A 216 -2.69 2.27 27.56
CA ARG A 216 -2.67 1.91 28.97
C ARG A 216 -3.73 2.65 29.77
N GLY A 217 -4.22 3.78 29.26
CA GLY A 217 -5.12 4.66 30.00
C GLY A 217 -4.38 5.44 31.10
N ASP A 218 -3.06 5.60 30.98
CA ASP A 218 -2.27 6.45 31.84
C ASP A 218 -2.52 7.90 31.39
N ASP A 219 -3.47 8.56 32.03
CA ASP A 219 -3.65 10.00 31.93
C ASP A 219 -2.37 10.68 32.45
N ASP A 220 -1.99 11.82 31.85
CA ASP A 220 -0.73 12.55 32.00
C ASP A 220 -0.32 12.95 33.43
N GLU A 221 -0.43 12.09 34.43
CA GLU A 221 0.10 12.33 35.75
C GLU A 221 1.52 11.75 35.85
N ASP A 222 2.47 12.65 35.78
CA ASP A 222 3.87 12.62 36.24
C ASP A 222 4.44 11.21 36.55
N ASP A 223 5.04 10.56 35.54
CA ASP A 223 6.02 9.49 35.77
C ASP A 223 7.28 10.11 36.41
N ASP A 224 7.24 10.32 37.71
CA ASP A 224 8.45 10.48 38.51
C ASP A 224 9.30 9.23 38.37
N ASP A 225 10.56 9.40 37.99
CA ASP A 225 11.62 8.42 37.73
C ASP A 225 11.83 7.43 38.89
N GLU A 226 10.93 6.50 39.13
CA GLU A 226 11.26 5.35 39.96
C GLU A 226 11.83 4.22 39.08
N PRO A 227 13.08 3.78 39.32
CA PRO A 227 13.66 2.67 38.59
C PRO A 227 12.85 1.39 38.92
N PHE A 228 12.42 0.69 37.86
CA PHE A 228 11.82 -0.62 37.94
C PHE A 228 12.75 -1.56 38.75
N VAL A 229 12.30 -2.02 39.91
CA VAL A 229 12.95 -3.08 40.70
C VAL A 229 12.16 -4.38 40.41
N PRO A 230 12.76 -5.36 39.73
CA PRO A 230 12.09 -6.64 39.49
C PRO A 230 11.78 -7.33 40.83
N PRO A 231 10.62 -8.00 40.98
CA PRO A 231 10.33 -8.80 42.16
C PRO A 231 11.32 -9.97 42.26
N ILE A 232 11.86 -10.13 43.49
CA ILE A 232 12.78 -11.18 43.88
C ILE A 232 12.11 -12.56 43.86
#